data_893e017ef741a87f94d24c7104740de2
#
_entry.id   893e017ef741a87f94d24c7104740de2
#
_cell.length_a   1.000
_cell.length_b   1.000
_cell.length_c   1.000
_cell.angle_alpha   90.00
_cell.angle_beta   90.00
_cell.angle_gamma   90.00
#
_symmetry.space_group_name_H-M   'P 1'
#
loop_
_entity.id
_entity.type
_entity.pdbx_description
1 polymer ?
#
loop_
_entity_poly.entity_id
_entity_poly.type
_entity_poly.pdbx_seq_one_letter_code
_entity_poly.pdbx_strand_id
1 'polypeptide(L)'
;MGGSDHMGRLRSAACTSIGRVRENNEDNVQLWQEDSYVIAVVADGMGGAAAGEQASQIAVDAIQAMLSVYQTDSHVLDERPDEQIISIVLDAIRKANSSILRRATDEPELRGMGTTMTVTFARPNRALIAHVGDSRAYLIDSRSKRINQITDDHSFVEALVAAGHLTQEQAEEHPMRNVLYRALGQNEDIDIDIYEVRLRYGDRIVMCSDGLTHHVKSAEIASIASEESDPDQACQKLVDLANNRGGEDNISVVVIATEINLSERATLELQSLDLSIDDTIVLRNLNETGKLDPLDGGEDDTMPGTPGPTLPN
;
A
#
# COMPACT_ATOMS: atom_id res chain seq x y z
N MET A 1 -6.61 33.38 -12.03
CA MET A 1 -6.37 32.53 -13.18
C MET A 1 -5.36 31.50 -12.72
N GLY A 2 -5.84 30.44 -12.11
CA GLY A 2 -5.02 29.31 -11.67
C GLY A 2 -5.08 28.26 -12.76
N GLY A 3 -3.96 28.03 -13.44
CA GLY A 3 -3.82 26.93 -14.38
C GLY A 3 -3.90 25.62 -13.58
N SER A 4 -4.89 24.80 -13.85
CA SER A 4 -4.97 23.43 -13.38
C SER A 4 -3.85 22.64 -14.06
N ASP A 5 -2.79 22.41 -13.32
CA ASP A 5 -1.67 21.55 -13.73
C ASP A 5 -2.12 20.06 -13.70
N HIS A 6 -3.03 19.68 -14.59
CA HIS A 6 -3.38 18.27 -14.80
C HIS A 6 -2.41 17.65 -15.82
N MET A 7 -1.13 17.60 -15.47
CA MET A 7 -0.08 17.06 -16.34
C MET A 7 0.00 15.54 -16.38
N GLY A 8 -0.97 14.79 -15.89
CA GLY A 8 -0.94 13.34 -15.92
C GLY A 8 -2.33 12.71 -15.81
N ARG A 9 -2.46 11.51 -16.33
CA ARG A 9 -3.64 10.65 -16.19
C ARG A 9 -3.24 9.39 -15.43
N LEU A 10 -4.17 8.87 -14.62
CA LEU A 10 -4.03 7.56 -14.03
C LEU A 10 -4.80 6.52 -14.85
N ARG A 11 -4.22 5.35 -15.02
CA ARG A 11 -4.91 4.13 -15.42
C ARG A 11 -4.70 3.08 -14.34
N SER A 12 -5.71 2.28 -14.09
CA SER A 12 -5.63 1.29 -13.03
C SER A 12 -6.43 0.04 -13.36
N ALA A 13 -6.02 -1.07 -12.78
CA ALA A 13 -6.71 -2.35 -12.88
C ALA A 13 -6.61 -3.09 -11.55
N ALA A 14 -7.58 -3.96 -11.30
CA ALA A 14 -7.62 -4.84 -10.15
C ALA A 14 -8.03 -6.25 -10.60
N CYS A 15 -7.31 -7.25 -10.12
CA CYS A 15 -7.60 -8.66 -10.36
C CYS A 15 -7.57 -9.41 -9.03
N THR A 16 -8.45 -10.38 -8.88
CA THR A 16 -8.43 -11.32 -7.76
C THR A 16 -8.67 -12.74 -8.26
N SER A 17 -8.10 -13.72 -7.57
CA SER A 17 -8.25 -15.14 -7.85
C SER A 17 -8.36 -15.91 -6.54
N ILE A 18 -9.20 -16.91 -6.51
CA ILE A 18 -9.30 -17.86 -5.39
C ILE A 18 -8.03 -18.69 -5.20
N GLY A 19 -7.13 -18.72 -6.19
CA GLY A 19 -5.99 -19.63 -6.20
C GLY A 19 -6.34 -21.00 -6.75
N ARG A 20 -5.53 -22.00 -6.40
CA ARG A 20 -5.70 -23.40 -6.85
C ARG A 20 -6.07 -24.35 -5.73
N VAL A 21 -5.90 -23.94 -4.48
CA VAL A 21 -5.99 -24.80 -3.29
C VAL A 21 -7.17 -24.40 -2.40
N ARG A 22 -7.45 -23.10 -2.27
CA ARG A 22 -8.53 -22.59 -1.44
C ARG A 22 -9.90 -22.89 -2.04
N GLU A 23 -10.91 -23.08 -1.21
CA GLU A 23 -12.31 -23.28 -1.62
C GLU A 23 -13.08 -21.95 -1.72
N ASN A 24 -12.66 -20.94 -0.95
CA ASN A 24 -13.26 -19.60 -0.94
C ASN A 24 -12.20 -18.54 -1.17
N ASN A 25 -12.62 -17.39 -1.67
CA ASN A 25 -11.80 -16.21 -1.75
C ASN A 25 -12.11 -15.29 -0.56
N GLU A 26 -11.20 -15.23 0.40
CA GLU A 26 -11.29 -14.37 1.58
C GLU A 26 -10.68 -12.99 1.32
N ASP A 27 -9.95 -12.82 0.20
CA ASP A 27 -9.49 -11.52 -0.27
C ASP A 27 -10.63 -10.68 -0.82
N ASN A 28 -10.55 -9.37 -0.59
CA ASN A 28 -11.41 -8.38 -1.23
C ASN A 28 -10.56 -7.28 -1.84
N VAL A 29 -10.83 -6.98 -3.12
CA VAL A 29 -10.15 -5.91 -3.84
C VAL A 29 -11.18 -5.00 -4.48
N GLN A 30 -11.00 -3.69 -4.35
CA GLN A 30 -11.89 -2.73 -4.95
C GLN A 30 -11.11 -1.55 -5.51
N LEU A 31 -11.62 -1.02 -6.61
CA LEU A 31 -11.03 0.07 -7.37
C LEU A 31 -12.11 1.09 -7.74
N TRP A 32 -11.87 2.36 -7.43
CA TRP A 32 -12.68 3.49 -7.88
C TRP A 32 -11.76 4.44 -8.63
N GLN A 33 -12.08 4.66 -9.90
CA GLN A 33 -11.29 5.53 -10.78
C GLN A 33 -12.14 6.69 -11.25
N GLU A 34 -11.65 7.89 -10.99
CA GLU A 34 -12.16 9.15 -11.52
C GLU A 34 -11.13 9.78 -12.47
N ASP A 35 -11.46 10.87 -13.13
CA ASP A 35 -10.53 11.52 -14.08
C ASP A 35 -9.24 12.03 -13.42
N SER A 36 -9.32 12.48 -12.16
CA SER A 36 -8.23 13.14 -11.44
C SER A 36 -7.60 12.30 -10.32
N TYR A 37 -8.26 11.22 -9.89
CA TYR A 37 -7.73 10.34 -8.85
C TYR A 37 -8.18 8.89 -9.00
N VAL A 38 -7.47 8.00 -8.31
CA VAL A 38 -7.81 6.59 -8.13
C VAL A 38 -7.81 6.28 -6.64
N ILE A 39 -8.81 5.53 -6.19
CA ILE A 39 -8.79 4.90 -4.86
C ILE A 39 -8.80 3.40 -5.07
N ALA A 40 -7.87 2.71 -4.42
CA ALA A 40 -7.75 1.26 -4.46
C ALA A 40 -7.66 0.68 -3.06
N VAL A 41 -8.24 -0.48 -2.85
CA VAL A 41 -8.19 -1.25 -1.60
C VAL A 41 -7.81 -2.67 -1.90
N VAL A 42 -6.89 -3.21 -1.11
CA VAL A 42 -6.61 -4.65 -0.98
C VAL A 42 -6.82 -5.00 0.47
N ALA A 43 -7.65 -6.01 0.73
CA ALA A 43 -7.97 -6.52 2.06
C ALA A 43 -7.92 -8.05 2.01
N ASP A 44 -7.01 -8.65 2.77
CA ASP A 44 -6.83 -10.09 2.90
C ASP A 44 -7.48 -10.56 4.20
N GLY A 45 -8.50 -11.39 4.07
CA GLY A 45 -9.35 -11.82 5.17
C GLY A 45 -8.79 -13.04 5.89
N MET A 46 -8.89 -13.05 7.23
CA MET A 46 -8.42 -14.14 8.06
C MET A 46 -9.48 -14.56 9.09
N GLY A 47 -9.37 -15.80 9.59
CA GLY A 47 -10.27 -16.34 10.64
C GLY A 47 -11.11 -17.53 10.19
N GLY A 48 -10.80 -18.09 9.02
CA GLY A 48 -11.53 -19.17 8.37
C GLY A 48 -12.55 -18.67 7.36
N ALA A 49 -12.88 -19.52 6.38
CA ALA A 49 -13.49 -19.17 5.10
C ALA A 49 -14.64 -18.15 5.14
N ALA A 50 -15.62 -18.33 6.03
CA ALA A 50 -16.75 -17.38 6.14
C ALA A 50 -16.39 -16.12 6.93
N ALA A 51 -15.47 -16.23 7.88
CA ALA A 51 -15.12 -15.15 8.77
C ALA A 51 -14.15 -14.15 8.08
N GLY A 52 -13.14 -14.67 7.36
CA GLY A 52 -12.21 -13.86 6.60
C GLY A 52 -12.89 -13.07 5.48
N GLU A 53 -13.71 -13.73 4.66
CA GLU A 53 -14.49 -13.09 3.59
C GLU A 53 -15.35 -11.92 4.12
N GLN A 54 -16.02 -12.13 5.25
CA GLN A 54 -16.84 -11.07 5.84
C GLN A 54 -16.01 -9.92 6.40
N ALA A 55 -14.84 -10.21 6.98
CA ALA A 55 -13.96 -9.16 7.50
C ALA A 55 -13.41 -8.27 6.39
N SER A 56 -12.89 -8.87 5.32
CA SER A 56 -12.37 -8.13 4.16
C SER A 56 -13.47 -7.35 3.43
N GLN A 57 -14.70 -7.91 3.35
CA GLN A 57 -15.85 -7.19 2.79
C GLN A 57 -16.23 -5.96 3.63
N ILE A 58 -16.27 -6.08 4.97
CA ILE A 58 -16.55 -4.93 5.85
C ILE A 58 -15.49 -3.83 5.66
N ALA A 59 -14.24 -4.21 5.49
CA ALA A 59 -13.15 -3.26 5.25
C ALA A 59 -13.38 -2.47 3.95
N VAL A 60 -13.69 -3.14 2.85
CA VAL A 60 -14.00 -2.51 1.56
C VAL A 60 -15.26 -1.64 1.65
N ASP A 61 -16.33 -2.16 2.25
CA ASP A 61 -17.59 -1.44 2.42
C ASP A 61 -17.43 -0.12 3.19
N ALA A 62 -16.51 -0.09 4.16
CA ALA A 62 -16.24 1.13 4.93
C ALA A 62 -15.64 2.24 4.04
N ILE A 63 -14.76 1.89 3.11
CA ILE A 63 -14.20 2.84 2.13
C ILE A 63 -15.27 3.25 1.13
N GLN A 64 -16.09 2.32 0.64
CA GLN A 64 -17.20 2.65 -0.26
C GLN A 64 -18.22 3.58 0.41
N ALA A 65 -18.56 3.33 1.68
CA ALA A 65 -19.45 4.19 2.45
C ALA A 65 -18.85 5.60 2.66
N MET A 66 -17.54 5.68 2.89
CA MET A 66 -16.83 6.95 2.94
C MET A 66 -16.96 7.69 1.60
N LEU A 67 -16.65 7.02 0.48
CA LEU A 67 -16.72 7.62 -0.84
C LEU A 67 -18.13 8.11 -1.19
N SER A 68 -19.17 7.35 -0.84
CA SER A 68 -20.57 7.70 -1.13
C SER A 68 -21.00 9.04 -0.51
N VAL A 69 -20.37 9.45 0.60
CA VAL A 69 -20.60 10.76 1.22
C VAL A 69 -20.07 11.91 0.34
N TYR A 70 -19.02 11.64 -0.47
CA TYR A 70 -18.35 12.64 -1.29
C TYR A 70 -18.70 12.55 -2.79
N GLN A 71 -19.41 11.51 -3.23
CA GLN A 71 -19.79 11.29 -4.64
C GLN A 71 -20.80 12.29 -5.19
N THR A 72 -21.52 13.01 -4.34
CA THR A 72 -22.46 14.05 -4.79
C THR A 72 -21.75 15.24 -5.45
N ASP A 73 -20.44 15.35 -5.25
CA ASP A 73 -19.59 16.37 -5.89
C ASP A 73 -18.19 15.77 -6.10
N SER A 74 -17.96 15.19 -7.28
CA SER A 74 -16.73 14.45 -7.64
C SER A 74 -15.44 15.28 -7.51
N HIS A 75 -15.55 16.62 -7.54
CA HIS A 75 -14.41 17.53 -7.33
C HIS A 75 -14.02 17.69 -5.87
N VAL A 76 -14.87 17.27 -4.93
CA VAL A 76 -14.63 17.51 -3.49
C VAL A 76 -13.42 16.77 -2.96
N LEU A 77 -13.13 15.54 -3.45
CA LEU A 77 -11.94 14.79 -3.00
C LEU A 77 -10.67 15.26 -3.72
N ASP A 78 -10.78 15.64 -4.98
CA ASP A 78 -9.63 16.06 -5.79
C ASP A 78 -9.00 17.37 -5.27
N GLU A 79 -9.81 18.31 -4.84
CA GLU A 79 -9.37 19.62 -4.36
C GLU A 79 -8.95 19.63 -2.87
N ARG A 80 -9.17 18.52 -2.13
CA ARG A 80 -8.85 18.47 -0.71
C ARG A 80 -7.36 18.40 -0.46
N PRO A 81 -6.86 19.10 0.58
CA PRO A 81 -5.51 18.89 1.10
C PRO A 81 -5.30 17.44 1.53
N ASP A 82 -4.06 16.97 1.44
CA ASP A 82 -3.72 15.58 1.76
C ASP A 82 -4.02 15.21 3.21
N GLU A 83 -3.82 16.13 4.14
CA GLU A 83 -4.13 15.91 5.55
C GLU A 83 -5.62 15.61 5.78
N GLN A 84 -6.50 16.23 4.97
CA GLN A 84 -7.94 15.95 5.04
C GLN A 84 -8.26 14.58 4.42
N ILE A 85 -7.62 14.20 3.31
CA ILE A 85 -7.78 12.88 2.70
C ILE A 85 -7.30 11.80 3.69
N ILE A 86 -6.14 12.00 4.31
CA ILE A 86 -5.60 11.09 5.33
C ILE A 86 -6.60 10.94 6.48
N SER A 87 -7.10 12.03 7.04
CA SER A 87 -8.08 11.97 8.13
C SER A 87 -9.33 11.19 7.76
N ILE A 88 -9.86 11.44 6.55
CA ILE A 88 -11.05 10.73 6.04
C ILE A 88 -10.79 9.23 5.90
N VAL A 89 -9.65 8.83 5.35
CA VAL A 89 -9.27 7.43 5.17
C VAL A 89 -9.05 6.75 6.53
N LEU A 90 -8.34 7.40 7.45
CA LEU A 90 -8.13 6.89 8.81
C LEU A 90 -9.45 6.63 9.55
N ASP A 91 -10.41 7.56 9.46
CA ASP A 91 -11.72 7.40 10.09
C ASP A 91 -12.50 6.24 9.47
N ALA A 92 -12.39 6.02 8.16
CA ALA A 92 -13.01 4.87 7.50
C ALA A 92 -12.38 3.55 7.96
N ILE A 93 -11.04 3.46 8.08
CA ILE A 93 -10.35 2.27 8.56
C ILE A 93 -10.70 1.97 10.02
N ARG A 94 -10.72 2.97 10.90
CA ARG A 94 -11.14 2.81 12.30
C ARG A 94 -12.60 2.33 12.42
N LYS A 95 -13.48 2.86 11.55
CA LYS A 95 -14.88 2.40 11.48
C LYS A 95 -14.99 0.96 11.01
N ALA A 96 -14.19 0.54 10.03
CA ALA A 96 -14.08 -0.85 9.60
C ALA A 96 -13.67 -1.74 10.77
N ASN A 97 -12.58 -1.40 11.47
CA ASN A 97 -12.08 -2.12 12.64
C ASN A 97 -13.17 -2.31 13.70
N SER A 98 -13.83 -1.22 14.11
CA SER A 98 -14.91 -1.27 15.09
C SER A 98 -16.11 -2.12 14.63
N SER A 99 -16.41 -2.13 13.32
CA SER A 99 -17.51 -2.93 12.75
C SER A 99 -17.16 -4.42 12.74
N ILE A 100 -15.92 -4.79 12.42
CA ILE A 100 -15.42 -6.16 12.46
C ILE A 100 -15.46 -6.68 13.89
N LEU A 101 -14.90 -5.94 14.86
CA LEU A 101 -14.91 -6.33 16.29
C LEU A 101 -16.31 -6.53 16.84
N ARG A 102 -17.24 -5.62 16.52
CA ARG A 102 -18.64 -5.74 16.94
C ARG A 102 -19.26 -7.00 16.36
N ARG A 103 -19.08 -7.26 15.07
CA ARG A 103 -19.67 -8.43 14.42
C ARG A 103 -19.09 -9.74 14.95
N ALA A 104 -17.76 -9.81 15.20
CA ALA A 104 -17.12 -10.95 15.85
C ALA A 104 -17.62 -11.21 17.28
N THR A 105 -18.15 -10.16 17.96
CA THR A 105 -18.74 -10.28 19.29
C THR A 105 -20.20 -10.75 19.22
N ASP A 106 -20.96 -10.24 18.25
CA ASP A 106 -22.40 -10.51 18.11
C ASP A 106 -22.68 -11.90 17.51
N GLU A 107 -21.77 -12.41 16.65
CA GLU A 107 -21.87 -13.66 15.90
C GLU A 107 -20.74 -14.63 16.33
N PRO A 108 -20.98 -15.61 17.23
CA PRO A 108 -19.91 -16.47 17.75
C PRO A 108 -19.15 -17.29 16.71
N GLU A 109 -19.79 -17.61 15.59
CA GLU A 109 -19.20 -18.31 14.44
C GLU A 109 -18.15 -17.47 13.69
N LEU A 110 -18.18 -16.15 13.86
CA LEU A 110 -17.24 -15.21 13.28
C LEU A 110 -16.14 -14.78 14.27
N ARG A 111 -16.07 -15.43 15.42
CA ARG A 111 -15.07 -15.10 16.44
C ARG A 111 -13.65 -15.25 15.89
N GLY A 112 -12.86 -14.19 16.03
CA GLY A 112 -11.48 -14.13 15.55
C GLY A 112 -11.35 -13.76 14.07
N MET A 113 -12.45 -13.33 13.43
CA MET A 113 -12.37 -12.74 12.11
C MET A 113 -11.52 -11.47 12.13
N GLY A 114 -10.77 -11.28 11.09
CA GLY A 114 -9.92 -10.10 10.89
C GLY A 114 -9.55 -9.95 9.43
N THR A 115 -8.88 -8.86 9.10
CA THR A 115 -8.38 -8.63 7.74
C THR A 115 -7.20 -7.67 7.75
N THR A 116 -6.31 -7.80 6.78
CA THR A 116 -5.41 -6.72 6.40
C THR A 116 -6.20 -5.59 5.76
N MET A 117 -5.60 -4.45 5.60
CA MET A 117 -6.15 -3.37 4.80
C MET A 117 -5.06 -2.45 4.28
N THR A 118 -4.91 -2.39 2.97
CA THR A 118 -4.04 -1.42 2.28
C THR A 118 -4.90 -0.58 1.37
N VAL A 119 -4.95 0.72 1.64
CA VAL A 119 -5.73 1.70 0.87
C VAL A 119 -4.78 2.68 0.21
N THR A 120 -4.94 2.89 -1.09
CA THR A 120 -4.19 3.90 -1.84
C THR A 120 -5.14 4.95 -2.39
N PHE A 121 -4.89 6.21 -2.10
CA PHE A 121 -5.47 7.37 -2.78
C PHE A 121 -4.38 7.97 -3.67
N ALA A 122 -4.50 7.80 -4.99
CA ALA A 122 -3.52 8.27 -5.96
C ALA A 122 -4.03 9.45 -6.78
N ARG A 123 -3.20 10.46 -6.95
CA ARG A 123 -3.29 11.53 -7.94
C ARG A 123 -2.11 11.38 -8.93
N PRO A 124 -2.14 12.02 -10.11
CA PRO A 124 -1.10 11.81 -11.13
C PRO A 124 0.34 12.06 -10.67
N ASN A 125 0.55 12.91 -9.66
CA ASN A 125 1.87 13.29 -9.16
C ASN A 125 2.21 12.75 -7.76
N ARG A 126 1.27 12.06 -7.08
CA ARG A 126 1.48 11.53 -5.73
C ARG A 126 0.44 10.50 -5.35
N ALA A 127 0.77 9.67 -4.36
CA ALA A 127 -0.17 8.77 -3.71
C ALA A 127 -0.02 8.83 -2.19
N LEU A 128 -1.15 8.64 -1.51
CA LEU A 128 -1.25 8.45 -0.07
C LEU A 128 -1.66 7.00 0.16
N ILE A 129 -0.93 6.29 1.02
CA ILE A 129 -1.19 4.88 1.30
C ILE A 129 -1.39 4.73 2.80
N ALA A 130 -2.55 4.19 3.19
CA ALA A 130 -2.85 3.79 4.55
C ALA A 130 -2.79 2.26 4.64
N HIS A 131 -2.12 1.73 5.67
CA HIS A 131 -1.77 0.32 5.70
C HIS A 131 -1.89 -0.31 7.09
N VAL A 132 -2.46 -1.52 7.12
CA VAL A 132 -2.50 -2.44 8.27
C VAL A 132 -2.39 -3.87 7.74
N GLY A 133 -1.45 -4.66 8.23
CA GLY A 133 -1.30 -6.08 7.89
C GLY A 133 0.00 -6.39 7.13
N ASP A 134 0.00 -7.40 6.28
CA ASP A 134 1.11 -7.85 5.45
C ASP A 134 0.81 -7.88 3.94
N SER A 135 -0.36 -7.38 3.53
CA SER A 135 -0.58 -6.99 2.14
C SER A 135 0.39 -5.86 1.78
N ARG A 136 0.95 -5.88 0.59
CA ARG A 136 2.04 -4.97 0.25
C ARG A 136 1.65 -3.94 -0.80
N ALA A 137 2.28 -2.77 -0.72
CA ALA A 137 2.30 -1.77 -1.77
C ALA A 137 3.75 -1.51 -2.21
N TYR A 138 3.95 -1.47 -3.52
CA TYR A 138 5.24 -1.24 -4.16
C TYR A 138 5.18 -0.03 -5.08
N LEU A 139 6.27 0.74 -5.11
CA LEU A 139 6.55 1.71 -6.16
C LEU A 139 7.54 1.12 -7.15
N ILE A 140 7.19 1.14 -8.43
CA ILE A 140 8.07 0.76 -9.53
C ILE A 140 8.44 2.03 -10.29
N ASP A 141 9.71 2.40 -10.18
CA ASP A 141 10.28 3.56 -10.86
C ASP A 141 10.44 3.25 -12.35
N SER A 142 9.82 4.05 -13.18
CA SER A 142 9.78 3.85 -14.63
C SER A 142 11.14 3.98 -15.32
N ARG A 143 12.05 4.75 -14.75
CA ARG A 143 13.36 5.05 -15.34
C ARG A 143 14.40 4.00 -14.97
N SER A 144 14.50 3.69 -13.68
CA SER A 144 15.48 2.71 -13.17
C SER A 144 14.95 1.28 -13.18
N LYS A 145 13.64 1.10 -13.38
CA LYS A 145 12.92 -0.17 -13.22
C LYS A 145 13.13 -0.83 -11.86
N ARG A 146 13.50 -0.03 -10.86
CA ARG A 146 13.64 -0.48 -9.48
C ARG A 146 12.27 -0.60 -8.86
N ILE A 147 12.10 -1.63 -8.05
CA ILE A 147 10.95 -1.82 -7.17
C ILE A 147 11.34 -1.45 -5.76
N ASN A 148 10.49 -0.66 -5.11
CA ASN A 148 10.64 -0.31 -3.70
C ASN A 148 9.35 -0.72 -3.01
N GLN A 149 9.44 -1.56 -1.99
CA GLN A 149 8.33 -1.82 -1.10
C GLN A 149 8.09 -0.56 -0.26
N ILE A 150 6.84 -0.08 -0.25
CA ILE A 150 6.45 1.14 0.45
C ILE A 150 5.99 0.78 1.87
N THR A 151 5.18 -0.28 1.98
CA THR A 151 4.59 -0.72 3.24
C THR A 151 5.51 -1.69 3.97
N ASP A 152 5.55 -1.60 5.29
CA ASP A 152 6.21 -2.60 6.14
C ASP A 152 5.20 -3.65 6.57
N ASP A 153 5.56 -4.93 6.50
CA ASP A 153 4.66 -6.02 6.88
C ASP A 153 4.48 -6.08 8.41
N HIS A 154 3.25 -6.10 8.87
CA HIS A 154 2.91 -6.26 10.28
C HIS A 154 2.87 -7.74 10.70
N SER A 155 3.86 -8.51 10.25
CA SER A 155 4.02 -9.93 10.57
C SER A 155 5.05 -10.15 11.67
N PHE A 156 4.88 -11.25 12.43
CA PHE A 156 5.81 -11.63 13.49
C PHE A 156 7.23 -11.82 12.96
N VAL A 157 7.36 -12.43 11.78
CA VAL A 157 8.68 -12.71 11.19
C VAL A 157 9.38 -11.45 10.75
N GLU A 158 8.66 -10.46 10.20
CA GLU A 158 9.24 -9.18 9.79
C GLU A 158 9.74 -8.38 11.01
N ALA A 159 9.02 -8.43 12.13
CA ALA A 159 9.50 -7.86 13.39
C ALA A 159 10.81 -8.52 13.87
N LEU A 160 10.99 -9.83 13.66
CA LEU A 160 12.23 -10.53 13.98
C LEU A 160 13.37 -10.17 13.02
N VAL A 161 13.08 -9.96 11.74
CA VAL A 161 14.07 -9.46 10.75
C VAL A 161 14.51 -8.06 11.11
N ALA A 162 13.59 -7.15 11.40
CA ALA A 162 13.89 -5.78 11.82
C ALA A 162 14.72 -5.73 13.11
N ALA A 163 14.49 -6.66 14.05
CA ALA A 163 15.30 -6.82 15.27
C ALA A 163 16.65 -7.52 15.05
N GLY A 164 16.94 -7.97 13.82
CA GLY A 164 18.18 -8.69 13.48
C GLY A 164 18.25 -10.13 14.00
N HIS A 165 17.12 -10.74 14.37
CA HIS A 165 17.03 -12.12 14.82
C HIS A 165 16.87 -13.13 13.69
N LEU A 166 16.34 -12.71 12.53
CA LEU A 166 16.22 -13.51 11.32
C LEU A 166 16.79 -12.76 10.12
N THR A 167 17.25 -13.49 9.12
CA THR A 167 17.42 -12.94 7.76
C THR A 167 16.09 -13.01 6.99
N GLN A 168 15.99 -12.27 5.88
CA GLN A 168 14.80 -12.30 5.05
C GLN A 168 14.49 -13.71 4.53
N GLU A 169 15.53 -14.47 4.12
CA GLU A 169 15.38 -15.84 3.64
C GLU A 169 14.86 -16.77 4.76
N GLN A 170 15.31 -16.56 6.00
CA GLN A 170 14.82 -17.35 7.14
C GLN A 170 13.37 -17.00 7.50
N ALA A 171 12.95 -15.77 7.29
CA ALA A 171 11.57 -15.34 7.52
C ALA A 171 10.60 -15.98 6.52
N GLU A 172 10.99 -16.10 5.24
CA GLU A 172 10.17 -16.72 4.19
C GLU A 172 9.86 -18.20 4.47
N GLU A 173 10.78 -18.92 5.13
CA GLU A 173 10.62 -20.36 5.46
C GLU A 173 10.11 -20.58 6.91
N HIS A 174 9.90 -19.52 7.68
CA HIS A 174 9.57 -19.65 9.10
C HIS A 174 8.14 -20.20 9.31
N PRO A 175 7.93 -21.14 10.27
CA PRO A 175 6.59 -21.69 10.54
C PRO A 175 5.52 -20.65 10.92
N MET A 176 5.92 -19.51 11.47
CA MET A 176 5.05 -18.42 11.89
C MET A 176 5.02 -17.25 10.88
N ARG A 177 5.39 -17.47 9.61
CA ARG A 177 5.44 -16.40 8.61
C ARG A 177 4.09 -15.70 8.38
N ASN A 178 2.99 -16.42 8.54
CA ASN A 178 1.64 -15.89 8.36
C ASN A 178 1.02 -15.36 9.67
N VAL A 179 1.80 -15.19 10.75
CA VAL A 179 1.29 -14.66 12.01
C VAL A 179 1.41 -13.14 12.01
N LEU A 180 0.27 -12.46 12.00
CA LEU A 180 0.22 -11.00 12.09
C LEU A 180 0.17 -10.53 13.55
N TYR A 181 0.95 -9.50 13.87
CA TYR A 181 0.82 -8.80 15.15
C TYR A 181 -0.11 -7.58 15.07
N ARG A 182 -0.52 -7.18 13.85
CA ARG A 182 -1.44 -6.06 13.62
C ARG A 182 -2.35 -6.35 12.42
N ALA A 183 -3.64 -6.41 12.66
CA ALA A 183 -4.70 -6.55 11.65
C ALA A 183 -6.02 -5.95 12.19
N LEU A 184 -6.93 -5.58 11.30
CA LEU A 184 -8.28 -5.14 11.68
C LEU A 184 -9.04 -6.30 12.33
N GLY A 185 -9.84 -5.99 13.34
CA GLY A 185 -10.64 -6.97 14.08
C GLY A 185 -9.91 -7.64 15.25
N GLN A 186 -8.64 -7.31 15.50
CA GLN A 186 -7.86 -7.87 16.61
C GLN A 186 -7.95 -7.03 17.89
N ASN A 187 -7.82 -5.72 17.79
CA ASN A 187 -7.80 -4.80 18.93
C ASN A 187 -8.72 -3.59 18.67
N GLU A 188 -9.26 -2.98 19.72
CA GLU A 188 -10.09 -1.78 19.62
C GLU A 188 -9.28 -0.60 19.06
N ASP A 189 -8.09 -0.37 19.65
CA ASP A 189 -7.15 0.62 19.16
C ASP A 189 -6.23 -0.02 18.11
N ILE A 190 -6.16 0.61 16.95
CA ILE A 190 -5.32 0.13 15.84
C ILE A 190 -4.45 1.26 15.31
N ASP A 191 -3.15 0.98 15.28
CA ASP A 191 -2.17 1.82 14.61
C ASP A 191 -2.25 1.60 13.11
N ILE A 192 -2.35 2.69 12.36
CA ILE A 192 -2.45 2.68 10.90
C ILE A 192 -1.24 3.42 10.35
N ASP A 193 -0.43 2.74 9.56
CA ASP A 193 0.74 3.36 8.94
C ASP A 193 0.31 4.17 7.71
N ILE A 194 0.90 5.37 7.55
CA ILE A 194 0.62 6.26 6.43
C ILE A 194 1.92 6.56 5.69
N TYR A 195 1.87 6.41 4.38
CA TYR A 195 2.98 6.70 3.49
C TYR A 195 2.54 7.70 2.42
N GLU A 196 3.42 8.67 2.15
CA GLU A 196 3.28 9.60 1.03
C GLU A 196 4.32 9.24 -0.03
N VAL A 197 3.87 9.08 -1.27
CA VAL A 197 4.73 8.69 -2.40
C VAL A 197 4.58 9.73 -3.50
N ARG A 198 5.69 10.28 -3.95
CA ARG A 198 5.71 11.12 -5.16
C ARG A 198 5.74 10.22 -6.39
N LEU A 199 4.84 10.48 -7.32
CA LEU A 199 4.73 9.76 -8.57
C LEU A 199 5.27 10.60 -9.71
N ARG A 200 6.01 9.95 -10.60
CA ARG A 200 6.47 10.50 -11.86
C ARG A 200 5.77 9.80 -13.01
N TYR A 201 5.77 10.43 -14.15
CA TYR A 201 5.27 9.80 -15.36
C TYR A 201 5.93 8.44 -15.63
N GLY A 202 5.09 7.45 -15.89
CA GLY A 202 5.50 6.07 -16.13
C GLY A 202 5.69 5.25 -14.88
N ASP A 203 5.73 5.85 -13.68
CA ASP A 203 5.79 5.11 -12.42
C ASP A 203 4.52 4.31 -12.21
N ARG A 204 4.65 3.22 -11.47
CA ARG A 204 3.52 2.36 -11.14
C ARG A 204 3.49 2.04 -9.67
N ILE A 205 2.27 1.99 -9.13
CA ILE A 205 2.01 1.39 -7.83
C ILE A 205 1.43 0.01 -8.08
N VAL A 206 1.99 -1.00 -7.41
CA VAL A 206 1.43 -2.35 -7.36
C VAL A 206 1.07 -2.63 -5.91
N MET A 207 -0.20 -2.97 -5.65
CA MET A 207 -0.67 -3.46 -4.36
C MET A 207 -1.06 -4.92 -4.51
N CYS A 208 -0.80 -5.73 -3.48
CA CYS A 208 -1.17 -7.14 -3.52
C CYS A 208 -1.36 -7.74 -2.14
N SER A 209 -2.13 -8.84 -2.07
CA SER A 209 -2.14 -9.74 -0.92
C SER A 209 -0.89 -10.62 -0.91
N ASP A 210 -0.66 -11.35 0.19
CA ASP A 210 0.49 -12.22 0.40
C ASP A 210 0.53 -13.40 -0.58
N GLY A 211 -0.63 -13.86 -1.08
CA GLY A 211 -0.72 -14.91 -2.08
C GLY A 211 0.00 -14.61 -3.41
N LEU A 212 0.21 -13.32 -3.74
CA LEU A 212 1.12 -12.97 -4.83
C LEU A 212 2.57 -13.16 -4.41
N THR A 213 2.97 -12.59 -3.28
CA THR A 213 4.39 -12.49 -2.88
C THR A 213 4.98 -13.80 -2.40
N HIS A 214 4.16 -14.76 -2.00
CA HIS A 214 4.57 -16.15 -1.74
C HIS A 214 5.08 -16.85 -3.01
N HIS A 215 4.60 -16.47 -4.19
CA HIS A 215 4.92 -17.14 -5.45
C HIS A 215 5.73 -16.29 -6.43
N VAL A 216 5.64 -14.96 -6.35
CA VAL A 216 6.26 -14.03 -7.30
C VAL A 216 7.19 -13.07 -6.58
N LYS A 217 8.47 -13.13 -6.93
CA LYS A 217 9.51 -12.28 -6.31
C LYS A 217 9.36 -10.82 -6.78
N SER A 218 9.76 -9.88 -5.93
CA SER A 218 9.66 -8.45 -6.21
C SER A 218 10.28 -8.04 -7.55
N ALA A 219 11.42 -8.64 -7.95
CA ALA A 219 12.04 -8.37 -9.24
C ALA A 219 11.16 -8.78 -10.45
N GLU A 220 10.38 -9.85 -10.31
CA GLU A 220 9.46 -10.32 -11.35
C GLU A 220 8.20 -9.44 -11.40
N ILE A 221 7.70 -9.01 -10.23
CA ILE A 221 6.62 -8.00 -10.14
C ILE A 221 7.04 -6.74 -10.89
N ALA A 222 8.27 -6.25 -10.63
CA ALA A 222 8.81 -5.08 -11.32
C ALA A 222 8.91 -5.26 -12.83
N SER A 223 9.41 -6.43 -13.29
CA SER A 223 9.55 -6.73 -14.72
C SER A 223 8.18 -6.72 -15.40
N ILE A 224 7.23 -7.52 -14.90
CA ILE A 224 5.89 -7.64 -15.48
C ILE A 224 5.17 -6.27 -15.48
N ALA A 225 5.18 -5.59 -14.35
CA ALA A 225 4.50 -4.30 -14.25
C ALA A 225 5.17 -3.21 -15.09
N SER A 226 6.48 -3.30 -15.40
CA SER A 226 7.17 -2.32 -16.25
C SER A 226 7.02 -2.62 -17.74
N GLU A 227 6.93 -3.89 -18.11
CA GLU A 227 6.87 -4.33 -19.51
C GLU A 227 5.46 -4.23 -20.10
N GLU A 228 4.44 -4.49 -19.28
CA GLU A 228 3.07 -4.37 -19.71
C GLU A 228 2.59 -2.93 -19.67
N SER A 229 2.26 -2.37 -20.83
CA SER A 229 1.74 -1.00 -20.90
C SER A 229 0.34 -0.89 -20.30
N ASP A 230 -0.45 -1.95 -20.38
CA ASP A 230 -1.82 -2.02 -19.88
C ASP A 230 -1.87 -2.57 -18.46
N PRO A 231 -2.37 -1.81 -17.46
CA PRO A 231 -2.54 -2.29 -16.10
C PRO A 231 -3.36 -3.58 -15.97
N ASP A 232 -4.39 -3.78 -16.82
CA ASP A 232 -5.20 -5.00 -16.83
C ASP A 232 -4.35 -6.22 -17.18
N GLN A 233 -3.50 -6.10 -18.22
CA GLN A 233 -2.61 -7.19 -18.63
C GLN A 233 -1.54 -7.45 -17.57
N ALA A 234 -1.01 -6.41 -16.94
CA ALA A 234 -0.03 -6.56 -15.86
C ALA A 234 -0.65 -7.30 -14.66
N CYS A 235 -1.84 -6.89 -14.21
CA CYS A 235 -2.59 -7.55 -13.15
C CYS A 235 -2.81 -9.03 -13.47
N GLN A 236 -3.37 -9.33 -14.65
CA GLN A 236 -3.70 -10.70 -15.04
C GLN A 236 -2.44 -11.59 -15.12
N LYS A 237 -1.35 -11.09 -15.68
CA LYS A 237 -0.08 -11.84 -15.76
C LYS A 237 0.50 -12.16 -14.38
N LEU A 238 0.41 -11.23 -13.43
CA LEU A 238 0.87 -11.45 -12.07
C LEU A 238 0.04 -12.55 -11.38
N VAL A 239 -1.28 -12.46 -11.47
CA VAL A 239 -2.20 -13.47 -10.91
C VAL A 239 -1.98 -14.85 -11.57
N ASP A 240 -1.87 -14.89 -12.90
CA ASP A 240 -1.63 -16.14 -13.63
C ASP A 240 -0.29 -16.77 -13.26
N LEU A 241 0.76 -15.97 -13.07
CA LEU A 241 2.07 -16.46 -12.68
C LEU A 241 2.03 -17.09 -11.28
N ALA A 242 1.39 -16.44 -10.30
CA ALA A 242 1.23 -16.98 -8.96
C ALA A 242 0.41 -18.28 -8.98
N ASN A 243 -0.69 -18.31 -9.71
CA ASN A 243 -1.50 -19.52 -9.91
C ASN A 243 -0.71 -20.66 -10.54
N ASN A 244 0.12 -20.38 -11.55
CA ASN A 244 0.93 -21.39 -12.23
C ASN A 244 2.05 -21.95 -11.35
N ARG A 245 2.43 -21.25 -10.30
CA ARG A 245 3.44 -21.65 -9.31
C ARG A 245 2.89 -22.34 -8.08
N GLY A 246 1.60 -22.59 -8.05
CA GLY A 246 0.95 -23.33 -6.97
C GLY A 246 -0.40 -22.73 -6.59
N GLY A 247 -0.51 -21.40 -6.51
CA GLY A 247 -1.74 -20.72 -6.15
C GLY A 247 -2.29 -21.24 -4.82
N GLU A 248 -1.42 -21.36 -3.82
CA GLU A 248 -1.76 -21.97 -2.52
C GLU A 248 -2.73 -21.13 -1.71
N ASP A 249 -2.80 -19.82 -2.00
CA ASP A 249 -3.69 -18.86 -1.36
C ASP A 249 -4.52 -18.06 -2.37
N ASN A 250 -5.42 -17.21 -1.84
CA ASN A 250 -6.11 -16.18 -2.59
C ASN A 250 -5.08 -15.16 -3.09
N ILE A 251 -5.25 -14.67 -4.32
CA ILE A 251 -4.28 -13.78 -4.97
C ILE A 251 -5.01 -12.55 -5.43
N SER A 252 -4.70 -11.41 -4.85
CA SER A 252 -5.28 -10.12 -5.23
C SER A 252 -4.20 -9.14 -5.61
N VAL A 253 -4.40 -8.43 -6.72
CA VAL A 253 -3.43 -7.47 -7.28
C VAL A 253 -4.16 -6.23 -7.77
N VAL A 254 -3.60 -5.06 -7.48
CA VAL A 254 -3.98 -3.79 -8.09
C VAL A 254 -2.74 -3.19 -8.75
N VAL A 255 -2.89 -2.68 -9.95
CA VAL A 255 -1.85 -1.90 -10.65
C VAL A 255 -2.39 -0.52 -10.97
N ILE A 256 -1.69 0.52 -10.54
CA ILE A 256 -1.98 1.92 -10.87
C ILE A 256 -0.79 2.46 -11.67
N ALA A 257 -1.05 2.95 -12.88
CA ALA A 257 -0.05 3.50 -13.79
C ALA A 257 -0.26 5.01 -13.99
N THR A 258 0.83 5.77 -13.95
CA THR A 258 0.80 7.19 -14.31
C THR A 258 1.10 7.36 -15.79
N GLU A 259 0.23 8.03 -16.53
CA GLU A 259 0.37 8.27 -17.96
C GLU A 259 0.38 9.77 -18.28
N ILE A 260 1.11 10.17 -19.32
CA ILE A 260 1.01 11.55 -19.86
C ILE A 260 -0.21 11.63 -20.79
N ASN A 261 -0.90 12.74 -20.71
CA ASN A 261 -1.89 13.07 -21.72
C ASN A 261 -1.19 13.30 -23.07
N LEU A 262 -1.61 12.58 -24.13
CA LEU A 262 -0.95 12.61 -25.46
C LEU A 262 -0.84 14.02 -26.07
N SER A 263 -1.71 14.95 -25.69
CA SER A 263 -1.65 16.35 -26.14
C SER A 263 -0.47 17.13 -25.55
N GLU A 264 0.14 16.65 -24.46
CA GLU A 264 1.23 17.32 -23.73
C GLU A 264 2.59 16.68 -23.98
N ARG A 265 2.62 15.47 -24.55
CA ARG A 265 3.83 14.71 -24.86
C ARG A 265 4.83 15.52 -25.73
N ALA A 266 4.31 16.26 -26.70
CA ALA A 266 5.11 17.09 -27.59
C ALA A 266 5.81 18.27 -26.88
N THR A 267 5.21 18.78 -25.79
CA THR A 267 5.77 19.91 -25.01
C THR A 267 6.85 19.44 -24.04
N LEU A 268 6.71 18.23 -23.48
CA LEU A 268 7.65 17.67 -22.52
C LEU A 268 8.93 17.09 -23.15
N GLU A 269 8.86 16.61 -24.40
CA GLU A 269 10.09 16.18 -25.12
C GLU A 269 11.05 17.33 -25.32
N LEU A 270 10.60 18.59 -25.32
CA LEU A 270 11.42 19.80 -25.39
C LEU A 270 11.98 20.26 -24.02
N GLN A 271 11.36 19.85 -22.89
CA GLN A 271 11.78 20.25 -21.54
C GLN A 271 12.57 19.17 -20.78
N SER A 272 12.66 17.96 -21.29
CA SER A 272 13.28 16.82 -20.59
C SER A 272 14.79 16.80 -20.53
N LEU A 273 15.46 17.87 -20.98
CA LEU A 273 16.92 17.96 -21.00
C LEU A 273 17.56 18.39 -19.67
N ASP A 274 16.78 18.77 -18.65
CA ASP A 274 17.40 19.42 -17.47
C ASP A 274 16.73 19.10 -16.11
N LEU A 275 16.49 17.84 -15.76
CA LEU A 275 16.10 17.49 -14.38
C LEU A 275 16.70 16.17 -13.94
N SER A 276 17.95 16.22 -13.47
CA SER A 276 18.53 15.24 -12.55
C SER A 276 18.22 15.69 -11.12
N ILE A 277 17.24 15.11 -10.45
CA ILE A 277 17.07 15.24 -8.99
C ILE A 277 16.54 13.92 -8.43
N ASP A 278 17.28 13.43 -7.47
CA ASP A 278 17.21 12.15 -6.78
C ASP A 278 16.29 12.25 -5.55
N ASP A 279 15.00 12.60 -5.73
CA ASP A 279 14.02 12.73 -4.65
C ASP A 279 12.73 11.99 -5.00
N THR A 280 12.79 10.65 -5.00
CA THR A 280 11.63 9.87 -5.50
C THR A 280 10.71 9.39 -4.39
N ILE A 281 11.17 9.22 -3.16
CA ILE A 281 10.36 8.67 -2.07
C ILE A 281 10.53 9.53 -0.83
N VAL A 282 9.44 10.11 -0.33
CA VAL A 282 9.38 10.66 1.01
C VAL A 282 8.49 9.72 1.82
N LEU A 283 9.10 8.78 2.52
CA LEU A 283 8.41 7.98 3.53
C LEU A 283 8.23 8.86 4.77
N ARG A 284 7.00 9.15 5.13
CA ARG A 284 6.66 9.83 6.36
C ARG A 284 5.70 8.96 7.13
N ASN A 285 6.12 8.51 8.31
CA ASN A 285 5.20 7.93 9.27
C ASN A 285 4.53 9.09 10.02
N LEU A 286 3.21 9.16 9.99
CA LEU A 286 2.45 10.20 10.70
C LEU A 286 2.06 9.63 12.06
N ASN A 287 2.51 10.29 13.12
CA ASN A 287 2.11 9.98 14.49
C ASN A 287 0.60 10.21 14.69
N GLU A 288 0.03 9.60 15.75
CA GLU A 288 -1.39 9.60 16.13
C GLU A 288 -2.09 10.97 16.09
N THR A 289 -1.35 12.07 16.03
CA THR A 289 -1.87 13.45 16.04
C THR A 289 -2.07 14.05 14.65
N GLY A 290 -1.70 13.33 13.57
CA GLY A 290 -1.81 13.85 12.20
C GLY A 290 -0.88 15.03 11.89
N LYS A 291 0.14 15.27 12.72
CA LYS A 291 1.15 16.30 12.47
C LYS A 291 2.36 15.70 11.80
N LEU A 292 2.82 16.35 10.74
CA LEU A 292 4.06 16.03 10.04
C LEU A 292 5.24 16.31 10.97
N ASP A 293 6.05 15.30 11.29
CA ASP A 293 7.36 15.53 11.90
C ASP A 293 8.30 16.12 10.85
N PRO A 294 9.00 17.22 11.16
CA PRO A 294 10.01 17.76 10.25
C PRO A 294 11.15 16.76 10.10
N LEU A 295 11.58 16.51 8.86
CA LEU A 295 12.78 15.75 8.56
C LEU A 295 13.96 16.40 9.31
N ASP A 296 14.54 15.64 10.23
CA ASP A 296 15.77 16.05 10.93
C ASP A 296 16.90 16.07 9.90
N GLY A 297 17.19 17.28 9.40
CA GLY A 297 18.34 17.53 8.54
C GLY A 297 19.59 17.44 9.42
N GLY A 298 20.25 16.29 9.35
CA GLY A 298 21.54 16.10 10.00
C GLY A 298 22.58 17.10 9.50
N GLU A 299 22.82 18.10 10.30
CA GLU A 299 24.06 18.86 10.36
C GLU A 299 24.35 19.12 11.85
N ASP A 300 25.32 18.48 12.43
CA ASP A 300 26.60 19.09 12.76
C ASP A 300 27.52 18.16 13.57
N ASP A 301 28.60 17.80 12.94
CA ASP A 301 29.78 17.23 13.54
C ASP A 301 30.47 18.28 14.42
N THR A 302 30.26 18.26 15.72
CA THR A 302 31.22 18.82 16.67
C THR A 302 31.42 17.88 17.83
N MET A 303 32.44 17.03 17.70
CA MET A 303 32.98 16.24 18.79
C MET A 303 33.64 17.14 19.85
N PRO A 304 33.23 17.12 21.11
CA PRO A 304 34.06 17.66 22.19
C PRO A 304 35.11 16.63 22.57
N GLY A 305 36.37 17.12 22.56
CA GLY A 305 37.55 16.31 22.90
C GLY A 305 37.49 15.64 24.25
N THR A 306 37.89 14.37 24.27
CA THR A 306 38.18 13.58 25.47
C THR A 306 39.41 14.08 26.17
N PRO A 307 39.39 14.35 27.50
CA PRO A 307 40.62 14.53 28.29
C PRO A 307 41.22 13.15 28.59
N GLY A 308 42.52 13.02 28.32
CA GLY A 308 43.29 11.81 28.60
C GLY A 308 43.42 11.52 30.11
N PRO A 309 43.71 10.24 30.45
CA PRO A 309 43.83 9.80 31.84
C PRO A 309 45.14 10.27 32.47
N THR A 310 45.03 10.94 33.60
CA THR A 310 46.14 11.20 34.51
C THR A 310 46.40 9.97 35.36
N LEU A 311 47.63 9.45 35.33
CA LEU A 311 48.13 8.43 36.27
C LEU A 311 48.46 9.05 37.63
N PRO A 312 48.17 8.38 38.73
CA PRO A 312 48.63 8.81 40.05
C PRO A 312 50.05 8.32 40.36
N ASN A 313 50.79 9.16 41.08
CA ASN A 313 52.01 8.80 41.79
C ASN A 313 51.75 7.84 42.96
#